data_ccdac380a1e1e2d7122e42dad91e7fcb
#
_entry.id   ccdac380a1e1e2d7122e42dad91e7fcb
#
_cell.length_a   1.000
_cell.length_b   1.000
_cell.length_c   1.000
_cell.angle_alpha   90.00
_cell.angle_beta   90.00
_cell.angle_gamma   90.00
#
_symmetry.space_group_name_H-M   'P 1'
#
loop_
_entity.id
_entity.type
_entity.pdbx_description
1 polymer ?
#
loop_
_entity_poly.entity_id
_entity_poly.type
_entity_poly.pdbx_seq_one_letter_code
_entity_poly.pdbx_strand_id
1 'polypeptide(L)'
;GEYKNAHKIFRGAITFALLAGGFVALLVFFGADFIATTIMHLDMSAYALRVLAPCILIVALLGVLRGFFQGIGSMVPTAISQVIEQIINAVVSIAGAYVLLNAGKAVGKTRGDKSFGPAFAAAGGTLGTVLGAFSALVFVGLVFLAYNKVFKRKMRRDHSKKRESYKTVYKVLFVTIAPVILSATVYNISDFVDTALFNNVMAAQGFSKKEYASLLGIFQGQYSTMINVPLSISSALAASLVPSLVATVQTGSRKQVHNKINTVSRFNMVIAIPCAVGFITLAKPILNMLYFTQDNTTAALMLQMGALSVVFFCLSTVTNSVLQGLDDMMTPVKNAAISLVIHIVTLFLMLV
;
A
#
# COMPACT_ATOMS: atom_id res chain seq x y z
N GLY A 1 -5.37 -2.02 -33.25
CA GLY A 1 -5.57 -1.30 -32.00
C GLY A 1 -5.22 0.18 -32.13
N GLU A 2 -5.77 1.02 -31.27
CA GLU A 2 -5.61 2.48 -31.29
C GLU A 2 -4.31 2.93 -30.59
N TYR A 3 -3.16 2.57 -31.13
CA TYR A 3 -1.84 2.85 -30.52
C TYR A 3 -1.53 4.34 -30.37
N LYS A 4 -2.07 5.21 -31.27
CA LYS A 4 -1.91 6.66 -31.18
C LYS A 4 -2.67 7.25 -30.00
N ASN A 5 -3.89 6.77 -29.73
CA ASN A 5 -4.67 7.16 -28.58
C ASN A 5 -4.05 6.62 -27.28
N ALA A 6 -3.59 5.36 -27.28
CA ALA A 6 -2.84 4.78 -26.14
C ALA A 6 -1.59 5.60 -25.80
N HIS A 7 -0.85 6.11 -26.81
CA HIS A 7 0.30 6.98 -26.55
C HIS A 7 -0.07 8.32 -25.92
N LYS A 8 -1.21 8.91 -26.34
CA LYS A 8 -1.72 10.15 -25.73
C LYS A 8 -2.13 9.93 -24.27
N ILE A 9 -2.83 8.81 -23.99
CA ILE A 9 -3.24 8.43 -22.64
C ILE A 9 -1.99 8.23 -21.77
N PHE A 10 -0.99 7.51 -22.26
CA PHE A 10 0.27 7.29 -21.54
C PHE A 10 0.99 8.61 -21.22
N ARG A 11 1.12 9.53 -22.19
CA ARG A 11 1.69 10.86 -21.94
C ARG A 11 0.88 11.66 -20.93
N GLY A 12 -0.45 11.64 -21.03
CA GLY A 12 -1.34 12.29 -20.07
C GLY A 12 -1.16 11.74 -18.65
N ALA A 13 -1.06 10.42 -18.52
CA ALA A 13 -0.83 9.75 -17.24
C ALA A 13 0.54 10.09 -16.64
N ILE A 14 1.62 10.13 -17.44
CA ILE A 14 2.95 10.59 -16.98
C ILE A 14 2.90 12.05 -16.50
N THR A 15 2.27 12.95 -17.27
CA THR A 15 2.15 14.36 -16.87
C THR A 15 1.35 14.49 -15.57
N PHE A 16 0.24 13.75 -15.44
CA PHE A 16 -0.55 13.73 -14.21
C PHE A 16 0.26 13.21 -13.03
N ALA A 17 0.99 12.11 -13.19
CA ALA A 17 1.83 11.51 -12.15
C ALA A 17 2.95 12.46 -11.70
N LEU A 18 3.58 13.17 -12.64
CA LEU A 18 4.60 14.18 -12.34
C LEU A 18 4.03 15.37 -11.55
N LEU A 19 2.90 15.90 -11.99
CA LEU A 19 2.30 17.08 -11.35
C LEU A 19 1.67 16.71 -10.00
N ALA A 20 0.79 15.71 -9.96
CA ALA A 20 0.11 15.31 -8.74
C ALA A 20 1.06 14.65 -7.75
N GLY A 21 1.88 13.69 -8.20
CA GLY A 21 2.87 13.01 -7.36
C GLY A 21 3.95 13.96 -6.85
N GLY A 22 4.44 14.87 -7.71
CA GLY A 22 5.41 15.90 -7.32
C GLY A 22 4.83 16.89 -6.31
N PHE A 23 3.60 17.36 -6.53
CA PHE A 23 2.93 18.28 -5.60
C PHE A 23 2.74 17.64 -4.22
N VAL A 24 2.23 16.40 -4.16
CA VAL A 24 2.05 15.68 -2.88
C VAL A 24 3.39 15.37 -2.22
N ALA A 25 4.41 14.99 -2.99
CA ALA A 25 5.75 14.76 -2.45
C ALA A 25 6.33 16.02 -1.80
N LEU A 26 6.17 17.18 -2.43
CA LEU A 26 6.59 18.47 -1.87
C LEU A 26 5.79 18.84 -0.61
N LEU A 27 4.46 18.64 -0.64
CA LEU A 27 3.62 18.88 0.54
C LEU A 27 4.05 18.03 1.73
N VAL A 28 4.32 16.75 1.53
CA VAL A 28 4.77 15.86 2.60
C VAL A 28 6.17 16.22 3.07
N PHE A 29 7.07 16.57 2.17
CA PHE A 29 8.45 16.94 2.51
C PHE A 29 8.52 18.20 3.39
N PHE A 30 7.83 19.27 2.98
CA PHE A 30 7.79 20.52 3.73
C PHE A 30 6.83 20.48 4.92
N GLY A 31 5.76 19.71 4.83
CA GLY A 31 4.78 19.52 5.89
C GLY A 31 5.16 18.45 6.93
N ALA A 32 6.30 17.77 6.78
CA ALA A 32 6.68 16.64 7.64
C ALA A 32 6.72 17.00 9.13
N ASP A 33 7.23 18.17 9.50
CA ASP A 33 7.25 18.61 10.90
C ASP A 33 5.83 18.83 11.42
N PHE A 34 4.98 19.53 10.68
CA PHE A 34 3.60 19.77 11.09
C PHE A 34 2.82 18.45 11.28
N ILE A 35 2.97 17.50 10.36
CA ILE A 35 2.35 16.18 10.47
C ILE A 35 2.87 15.44 11.71
N ALA A 36 4.19 15.41 11.88
CA ALA A 36 4.83 14.66 12.97
C ALA A 36 4.54 15.26 14.34
N THR A 37 4.63 16.58 14.49
CA THR A 37 4.50 17.25 15.79
C THR A 37 3.06 17.51 16.17
N THR A 38 2.25 18.07 15.26
CA THR A 38 0.91 18.57 15.57
C THR A 38 -0.16 17.49 15.43
N ILE A 39 -0.03 16.60 14.42
CA ILE A 39 -1.08 15.60 14.17
C ILE A 39 -0.76 14.28 14.88
N MET A 40 0.48 13.80 14.74
CA MET A 40 0.89 12.48 15.23
C MET A 40 1.45 12.49 16.65
N HIS A 41 1.86 13.66 17.17
CA HIS A 41 2.54 13.81 18.46
C HIS A 41 3.81 12.94 18.58
N LEU A 42 4.46 12.65 17.45
CA LEU A 42 5.68 11.86 17.32
C LEU A 42 6.74 12.67 16.57
N ASP A 43 7.33 13.69 17.21
CA ASP A 43 8.22 14.68 16.59
C ASP A 43 9.34 14.05 15.76
N MET A 44 9.91 12.94 16.25
CA MET A 44 11.02 12.25 15.59
C MET A 44 10.64 11.51 14.30
N SER A 45 9.35 11.31 14.03
CA SER A 45 8.89 10.68 12.78
C SER A 45 9.05 11.59 11.55
N ALA A 46 9.27 12.90 11.74
CA ALA A 46 9.55 13.85 10.66
C ALA A 46 10.73 13.44 9.80
N TYR A 47 11.77 12.84 10.39
CA TYR A 47 12.94 12.36 9.64
C TYR A 47 12.56 11.27 8.63
N ALA A 48 11.79 10.29 9.06
CA ALA A 48 11.31 9.20 8.19
C ALA A 48 10.34 9.72 7.11
N LEU A 49 9.45 10.66 7.45
CA LEU A 49 8.52 11.28 6.50
C LEU A 49 9.25 12.02 5.38
N ARG A 50 10.30 12.79 5.72
CA ARG A 50 11.11 13.49 4.72
C ARG A 50 11.84 12.53 3.78
N VAL A 51 12.33 11.43 4.30
CA VAL A 51 12.97 10.40 3.47
C VAL A 51 11.94 9.73 2.54
N LEU A 52 10.71 9.47 3.02
CA LEU A 52 9.65 8.86 2.23
C LEU A 52 9.02 9.80 1.19
N ALA A 53 9.05 11.11 1.39
CA ALA A 53 8.37 12.05 0.51
C ALA A 53 8.73 11.90 -0.99
N PRO A 54 10.01 11.75 -1.40
CA PRO A 54 10.37 11.50 -2.80
C PRO A 54 9.80 10.20 -3.36
N CYS A 55 9.55 9.20 -2.49
CA CYS A 55 8.99 7.91 -2.90
C CYS A 55 7.62 8.06 -3.56
N ILE A 56 6.82 9.03 -3.13
CA ILE A 56 5.48 9.31 -3.67
C ILE A 56 5.56 9.57 -5.18
N LEU A 57 6.49 10.43 -5.61
CA LEU A 57 6.70 10.71 -7.03
C LEU A 57 7.23 9.48 -7.79
N ILE A 58 8.20 8.78 -7.19
CA ILE A 58 8.79 7.57 -7.78
C ILE A 58 7.72 6.50 -8.03
N VAL A 59 6.89 6.21 -7.03
CA VAL A 59 5.81 5.20 -7.12
C VAL A 59 4.71 5.64 -8.09
N ALA A 60 4.38 6.93 -8.16
CA ALA A 60 3.43 7.45 -9.13
C ALA A 60 3.89 7.18 -10.58
N LEU A 61 5.16 7.46 -10.89
CA LEU A 61 5.74 7.19 -12.20
C LEU A 61 5.86 5.68 -12.49
N LEU A 62 6.29 4.91 -11.50
CA LEU A 62 6.38 3.46 -11.58
C LEU A 62 5.01 2.83 -11.87
N GLY A 63 3.95 3.32 -11.20
CA GLY A 63 2.57 2.88 -11.44
C GLY A 63 2.12 3.10 -12.88
N VAL A 64 2.43 4.26 -13.48
CA VAL A 64 2.11 4.53 -14.90
C VAL A 64 2.86 3.60 -15.84
N LEU A 65 4.14 3.34 -15.60
CA LEU A 65 4.93 2.42 -16.45
C LEU A 65 4.46 0.96 -16.31
N ARG A 66 4.17 0.50 -15.09
CA ARG A 66 3.58 -0.82 -14.86
C ARG A 66 2.22 -0.95 -15.55
N GLY A 67 1.36 0.07 -15.38
CA GLY A 67 0.04 0.13 -16.01
C GLY A 67 0.11 0.11 -17.55
N PHE A 68 1.14 0.71 -18.14
CA PHE A 68 1.38 0.62 -19.58
C PHE A 68 1.60 -0.83 -20.04
N PHE A 69 2.48 -1.58 -19.35
CA PHE A 69 2.74 -2.98 -19.71
C PHE A 69 1.52 -3.88 -19.44
N GLN A 70 0.82 -3.68 -18.34
CA GLN A 70 -0.42 -4.39 -18.02
C GLN A 70 -1.49 -4.12 -19.10
N GLY A 71 -1.62 -2.87 -19.55
CA GLY A 71 -2.57 -2.46 -20.57
C GLY A 71 -2.29 -3.07 -21.96
N ILE A 72 -1.05 -3.44 -22.27
CA ILE A 72 -0.70 -4.18 -23.48
C ILE A 72 -0.72 -5.71 -23.29
N GLY A 73 -1.18 -6.19 -22.13
CA GLY A 73 -1.33 -7.62 -21.82
C GLY A 73 -0.06 -8.30 -21.30
N SER A 74 0.99 -7.54 -20.91
CA SER A 74 2.23 -8.11 -20.39
C SER A 74 2.38 -7.82 -18.89
N MET A 75 2.27 -8.86 -18.05
CA MET A 75 2.46 -8.77 -16.59
C MET A 75 3.93 -8.99 -16.18
N VAL A 76 4.77 -9.53 -17.06
CA VAL A 76 6.15 -9.93 -16.74
C VAL A 76 7.02 -8.76 -16.24
N PRO A 77 7.05 -7.57 -16.89
CA PRO A 77 7.85 -6.46 -16.41
C PRO A 77 7.40 -5.99 -15.02
N THR A 78 6.09 -6.01 -14.76
CA THR A 78 5.52 -5.66 -13.45
C THR A 78 5.99 -6.65 -12.38
N ALA A 79 5.85 -7.96 -12.62
CA ALA A 79 6.24 -9.00 -11.66
C ALA A 79 7.73 -8.94 -11.33
N ILE A 80 8.61 -8.85 -12.34
CA ILE A 80 10.05 -8.77 -12.11
C ILE A 80 10.40 -7.49 -11.34
N SER A 81 9.81 -6.36 -11.70
CA SER A 81 10.06 -5.10 -10.99
C SER A 81 9.66 -5.15 -9.52
N GLN A 82 8.58 -5.86 -9.16
CA GLN A 82 8.17 -6.05 -7.78
C GLN A 82 9.16 -6.91 -7.00
N VAL A 83 9.70 -7.96 -7.62
CA VAL A 83 10.74 -8.79 -6.99
C VAL A 83 12.01 -7.96 -6.74
N ILE A 84 12.48 -7.19 -7.73
CA ILE A 84 13.63 -6.29 -7.57
C ILE A 84 13.39 -5.29 -6.46
N GLU A 85 12.21 -4.65 -6.44
CA GLU A 85 11.80 -3.70 -5.42
C GLU A 85 11.91 -4.30 -4.01
N GLN A 86 11.37 -5.50 -3.80
CA GLN A 86 11.37 -6.14 -2.48
C GLN A 86 12.76 -6.60 -2.03
N ILE A 87 13.57 -7.12 -2.94
CA ILE A 87 14.95 -7.52 -2.62
C ILE A 87 15.77 -6.30 -2.19
N ILE A 88 15.72 -5.22 -2.97
CA ILE A 88 16.48 -4.00 -2.67
C ILE A 88 15.93 -3.34 -1.40
N ASN A 89 14.60 -3.28 -1.24
CA ASN A 89 13.98 -2.77 -0.03
C ASN A 89 14.49 -3.54 1.21
N ALA A 90 14.46 -4.87 1.20
CA ALA A 90 14.90 -5.67 2.33
C ALA A 90 16.36 -5.41 2.69
N VAL A 91 17.27 -5.46 1.70
CA VAL A 91 18.71 -5.26 1.91
C VAL A 91 19.01 -3.85 2.39
N VAL A 92 18.46 -2.84 1.72
CA VAL A 92 18.75 -1.44 2.03
C VAL A 92 18.09 -1.00 3.33
N SER A 93 16.89 -1.48 3.65
CA SER A 93 16.22 -1.16 4.92
C SER A 93 17.04 -1.65 6.11
N ILE A 94 17.55 -2.88 6.05
CA ILE A 94 18.37 -3.43 7.14
C ILE A 94 19.70 -2.68 7.25
N ALA A 95 20.41 -2.51 6.14
CA ALA A 95 21.68 -1.79 6.12
C ALA A 95 21.52 -0.32 6.52
N GLY A 96 20.55 0.36 5.98
CA GLY A 96 20.25 1.77 6.26
C GLY A 96 19.85 2.00 7.70
N ALA A 97 18.97 1.14 8.26
CA ALA A 97 18.58 1.21 9.66
C ALA A 97 19.80 1.03 10.58
N TYR A 98 20.66 0.07 10.30
CA TYR A 98 21.86 -0.19 11.10
C TYR A 98 22.86 0.97 11.06
N VAL A 99 23.17 1.46 9.88
CA VAL A 99 24.13 2.57 9.68
C VAL A 99 23.59 3.85 10.32
N LEU A 100 22.35 4.21 10.06
CA LEU A 100 21.76 5.44 10.58
C LEU A 100 21.44 5.33 12.08
N LEU A 101 21.19 4.15 12.64
CA LEU A 101 21.11 3.96 14.10
C LEU A 101 22.38 4.44 14.79
N ASN A 102 23.54 4.07 14.26
CA ASN A 102 24.83 4.44 14.85
C ASN A 102 25.09 5.95 14.71
N ALA A 103 24.78 6.54 13.55
CA ALA A 103 24.83 7.98 13.35
C ALA A 103 23.88 8.74 14.29
N GLY A 104 22.64 8.25 14.44
CA GLY A 104 21.65 8.82 15.35
C GLY A 104 22.06 8.73 16.83
N LYS A 105 22.70 7.62 17.24
CA LYS A 105 23.28 7.50 18.60
C LYS A 105 24.39 8.50 18.84
N ALA A 106 25.23 8.79 17.86
CA ALA A 106 26.27 9.81 17.95
C ALA A 106 25.68 11.22 18.14
N VAL A 107 24.68 11.56 17.31
CA VAL A 107 23.95 12.84 17.44
C VAL A 107 23.21 12.92 18.78
N GLY A 108 22.59 11.84 19.23
CA GLY A 108 21.89 11.76 20.51
C GLY A 108 22.81 12.00 21.71
N LYS A 109 24.04 11.50 21.67
CA LYS A 109 25.06 11.81 22.69
C LYS A 109 25.41 13.29 22.77
N THR A 110 25.54 13.95 21.61
CA THR A 110 25.86 15.38 21.54
C THR A 110 24.71 16.26 22.02
N ARG A 111 23.47 15.86 21.76
CA ARG A 111 22.24 16.61 22.12
C ARG A 111 21.61 16.19 23.44
N GLY A 112 22.13 15.18 24.11
CA GLY A 112 21.58 14.65 25.37
C GLY A 112 20.24 13.91 25.22
N ASP A 113 19.85 13.54 23.99
CA ASP A 113 18.58 12.89 23.70
C ASP A 113 18.77 11.55 22.97
N LYS A 114 18.42 10.45 23.65
CA LYS A 114 18.55 9.08 23.14
C LYS A 114 17.54 8.73 22.03
N SER A 115 16.50 9.54 21.79
CA SER A 115 15.48 9.28 20.76
C SER A 115 16.00 9.48 19.34
N PHE A 116 17.10 10.18 19.15
CA PHE A 116 17.75 10.32 17.83
C PHE A 116 18.21 8.97 17.24
N GLY A 117 18.65 8.03 18.05
CA GLY A 117 19.05 6.70 17.56
C GLY A 117 17.91 5.99 16.81
N PRO A 118 16.78 5.69 17.47
CA PRO A 118 15.59 5.09 16.81
C PRO A 118 15.05 5.93 15.65
N ALA A 119 15.03 7.27 15.76
CA ALA A 119 14.54 8.15 14.70
C ALA A 119 15.35 8.02 13.41
N PHE A 120 16.69 8.05 13.53
CA PHE A 120 17.58 7.86 12.38
C PHE A 120 17.53 6.43 11.84
N ALA A 121 17.36 5.43 12.71
CA ALA A 121 17.15 4.05 12.27
C ALA A 121 15.86 3.89 11.46
N ALA A 122 14.77 4.53 11.90
CA ALA A 122 13.52 4.55 11.16
C ALA A 122 13.69 5.23 9.79
N ALA A 123 14.35 6.39 9.73
CA ALA A 123 14.68 7.05 8.47
C ALA A 123 15.56 6.17 7.56
N GLY A 124 16.51 5.42 8.14
CA GLY A 124 17.34 4.46 7.41
C GLY A 124 16.54 3.29 6.86
N GLY A 125 15.60 2.75 7.65
CA GLY A 125 14.68 1.70 7.19
C GLY A 125 13.81 2.17 6.02
N THR A 126 13.31 3.39 6.06
CA THR A 126 12.48 3.95 4.97
C THR A 126 13.27 4.23 3.68
N LEU A 127 14.60 4.41 3.75
CA LEU A 127 15.45 4.48 2.56
C LEU A 127 15.35 3.24 1.69
N GLY A 128 15.18 2.06 2.28
CA GLY A 128 14.99 0.82 1.53
C GLY A 128 13.74 0.87 0.65
N THR A 129 12.64 1.38 1.16
CA THR A 129 11.41 1.57 0.38
C THR A 129 11.64 2.52 -0.79
N VAL A 130 12.32 3.64 -0.57
CA VAL A 130 12.61 4.64 -1.62
C VAL A 130 13.52 4.04 -2.70
N LEU A 131 14.63 3.41 -2.30
CA LEU A 131 15.60 2.85 -3.24
C LEU A 131 15.08 1.58 -3.93
N GLY A 132 14.24 0.79 -3.25
CA GLY A 132 13.52 -0.32 -3.83
C GLY A 132 12.60 0.14 -4.97
N ALA A 133 11.73 1.11 -4.69
CA ALA A 133 10.83 1.69 -5.69
C ALA A 133 11.60 2.38 -6.83
N PHE A 134 12.69 3.09 -6.53
CA PHE A 134 13.54 3.72 -7.54
C PHE A 134 14.20 2.69 -8.46
N SER A 135 14.72 1.60 -7.91
CA SER A 135 15.32 0.51 -8.69
C SER A 135 14.30 -0.17 -9.61
N ALA A 136 13.08 -0.38 -9.10
CA ALA A 136 11.98 -0.88 -9.91
C ALA A 136 11.61 0.09 -11.03
N LEU A 137 11.58 1.40 -10.76
CA LEU A 137 11.33 2.43 -11.76
C LEU A 137 12.40 2.42 -12.85
N VAL A 138 13.66 2.34 -12.47
CA VAL A 138 14.79 2.25 -13.42
C VAL A 138 14.65 0.99 -14.28
N PHE A 139 14.40 -0.17 -13.67
CA PHE A 139 14.21 -1.43 -14.41
C PHE A 139 13.07 -1.34 -15.42
N VAL A 140 11.86 -0.94 -14.98
CA VAL A 140 10.70 -0.84 -15.89
C VAL A 140 10.91 0.24 -16.94
N GLY A 141 11.59 1.34 -16.58
CA GLY A 141 11.98 2.40 -17.51
C GLY A 141 12.91 1.89 -18.62
N LEU A 142 13.93 1.09 -18.29
CA LEU A 142 14.83 0.46 -19.27
C LEU A 142 14.07 -0.50 -20.19
N VAL A 143 13.17 -1.33 -19.64
CA VAL A 143 12.30 -2.22 -20.42
C VAL A 143 11.41 -1.40 -21.35
N PHE A 144 10.86 -0.28 -20.86
CA PHE A 144 10.05 0.63 -21.68
C PHE A 144 10.87 1.25 -22.84
N LEU A 145 12.09 1.70 -22.57
CA LEU A 145 12.98 2.25 -23.60
C LEU A 145 13.29 1.22 -24.68
N ALA A 146 13.57 -0.02 -24.29
CA ALA A 146 13.77 -1.13 -25.25
C ALA A 146 12.51 -1.41 -26.09
N TYR A 147 11.34 -1.42 -25.45
CA TYR A 147 10.06 -1.67 -26.12
C TYR A 147 9.60 -0.48 -26.99
N ASN A 148 10.06 0.73 -26.72
CA ASN A 148 9.62 1.96 -27.39
C ASN A 148 9.80 1.91 -28.91
N LYS A 149 10.87 1.25 -29.43
CA LYS A 149 11.08 1.05 -30.87
C LYS A 149 9.94 0.23 -31.49
N VAL A 150 9.51 -0.83 -30.82
CA VAL A 150 8.40 -1.69 -31.25
C VAL A 150 7.08 -0.93 -31.18
N PHE A 151 6.85 -0.20 -30.09
CA PHE A 151 5.64 0.60 -29.88
C PHE A 151 5.50 1.71 -30.94
N LYS A 152 6.59 2.44 -31.25
CA LYS A 152 6.61 3.45 -32.33
C LYS A 152 6.30 2.84 -33.71
N ARG A 153 6.78 1.62 -33.97
CA ARG A 153 6.49 0.90 -35.22
C ARG A 153 5.00 0.53 -35.31
N LYS A 154 4.39 0.05 -34.22
CA LYS A 154 2.95 -0.22 -34.15
C LYS A 154 2.11 1.06 -34.29
N MET A 155 2.54 2.16 -33.71
CA MET A 155 1.88 3.46 -33.81
C MET A 155 1.92 4.03 -35.22
N ARG A 156 3.00 3.80 -35.99
CA ARG A 156 3.08 4.21 -37.41
C ARG A 156 2.12 3.41 -38.31
N ARG A 157 1.83 2.16 -37.95
CA ARG A 157 0.90 1.27 -38.67
C ARG A 157 -0.56 1.44 -38.19
N ASP A 158 -0.80 2.34 -37.29
CA ASP A 158 -2.15 2.62 -36.79
C ASP A 158 -2.89 3.53 -37.77
N HIS A 159 -3.90 2.98 -38.43
CA HIS A 159 -4.76 3.66 -39.41
C HIS A 159 -6.08 4.14 -38.78
N SER A 160 -6.21 4.13 -37.45
CA SER A 160 -7.42 4.61 -36.76
C SER A 160 -7.72 6.08 -37.13
N LYS A 161 -8.91 6.32 -37.69
CA LYS A 161 -9.35 7.66 -38.09
C LYS A 161 -9.74 8.54 -36.89
N LYS A 162 -10.16 7.94 -35.77
CA LYS A 162 -10.63 8.63 -34.59
C LYS A 162 -9.46 8.99 -33.67
N ARG A 163 -9.09 10.26 -33.68
CA ARG A 163 -8.07 10.80 -32.75
C ARG A 163 -8.77 11.50 -31.60
N GLU A 164 -8.61 10.95 -30.39
CA GLU A 164 -9.13 11.59 -29.20
C GLU A 164 -8.39 12.90 -28.92
N SER A 165 -9.12 13.92 -28.43
CA SER A 165 -8.50 15.17 -27.99
C SER A 165 -7.82 14.98 -26.64
N TYR A 166 -6.84 15.81 -26.28
CA TYR A 166 -6.26 15.78 -24.95
C TYR A 166 -7.30 16.07 -23.85
N LYS A 167 -8.29 16.93 -24.13
CA LYS A 167 -9.40 17.22 -23.21
C LYS A 167 -10.19 15.94 -22.89
N THR A 168 -10.50 15.14 -23.91
CA THR A 168 -11.18 13.85 -23.76
C THR A 168 -10.32 12.86 -22.97
N VAL A 169 -9.02 12.79 -23.30
CA VAL A 169 -8.07 11.91 -22.60
C VAL A 169 -8.00 12.26 -21.10
N TYR A 170 -7.82 13.52 -20.75
CA TYR A 170 -7.79 13.93 -19.34
C TYR A 170 -9.14 13.74 -18.63
N LYS A 171 -10.25 13.98 -19.31
CA LYS A 171 -11.58 13.69 -18.76
C LYS A 171 -11.74 12.21 -18.44
N VAL A 172 -11.39 11.33 -19.36
CA VAL A 172 -11.45 9.87 -19.15
C VAL A 172 -10.51 9.45 -18.03
N LEU A 173 -9.26 9.93 -18.02
CA LEU A 173 -8.31 9.64 -16.94
C LEU A 173 -8.88 10.05 -15.58
N PHE A 174 -9.38 11.27 -15.48
CA PHE A 174 -9.92 11.78 -14.21
C PHE A 174 -11.15 10.99 -13.74
N VAL A 175 -12.10 10.74 -14.63
CA VAL A 175 -13.32 9.97 -14.29
C VAL A 175 -12.98 8.53 -13.88
N THR A 176 -11.95 7.92 -14.46
CA THR A 176 -11.53 6.57 -14.13
C THR A 176 -10.68 6.52 -12.85
N ILE A 177 -9.77 7.47 -12.68
CA ILE A 177 -8.80 7.47 -11.56
C ILE A 177 -9.44 7.99 -10.28
N ALA A 178 -10.32 8.99 -10.35
CA ALA A 178 -10.88 9.64 -9.16
C ALA A 178 -11.63 8.66 -8.22
N PRO A 179 -12.49 7.75 -8.67
CA PRO A 179 -13.13 6.77 -7.78
C PRO A 179 -12.12 5.81 -7.12
N VAL A 180 -11.09 5.40 -7.88
CA VAL A 180 -10.04 4.49 -7.36
C VAL A 180 -9.19 5.19 -6.30
N ILE A 181 -8.78 6.44 -6.56
CA ILE A 181 -8.05 7.25 -5.55
C ILE A 181 -8.94 7.46 -4.33
N LEU A 182 -10.21 7.83 -4.52
CA LEU A 182 -11.14 8.07 -3.42
C LEU A 182 -11.29 6.82 -2.54
N SER A 183 -11.49 5.66 -3.16
CA SER A 183 -11.56 4.38 -2.44
C SER A 183 -10.28 4.11 -1.65
N ALA A 184 -9.13 4.20 -2.30
CA ALA A 184 -7.84 3.98 -1.65
C ALA A 184 -7.59 4.99 -0.51
N THR A 185 -7.98 6.25 -0.70
CA THR A 185 -7.86 7.29 0.34
C THR A 185 -8.73 6.96 1.55
N VAL A 186 -9.98 6.55 1.35
CA VAL A 186 -10.87 6.19 2.46
C VAL A 186 -10.32 5.02 3.27
N TYR A 187 -9.75 4.00 2.60
CA TYR A 187 -9.11 2.88 3.30
C TYR A 187 -7.84 3.28 4.06
N ASN A 188 -6.96 4.07 3.45
CA ASN A 188 -5.67 4.41 4.07
C ASN A 188 -5.78 5.56 5.09
N ILE A 189 -6.80 6.44 5.00
CA ILE A 189 -7.01 7.49 5.98
C ILE A 189 -7.43 6.92 7.34
N SER A 190 -8.03 5.72 7.36
CA SER A 190 -8.36 5.01 8.60
C SER A 190 -7.12 4.78 9.46
N ASP A 191 -6.06 4.19 8.90
CA ASP A 191 -4.81 3.91 9.63
C ASP A 191 -4.16 5.17 10.18
N PHE A 192 -4.26 6.28 9.41
CA PHE A 192 -3.76 7.57 9.84
C PHE A 192 -4.57 8.15 11.01
N VAL A 193 -5.90 8.11 10.89
CA VAL A 193 -6.82 8.58 11.95
C VAL A 193 -6.67 7.72 13.20
N ASP A 194 -6.55 6.41 13.06
CA ASP A 194 -6.36 5.48 14.18
C ASP A 194 -5.09 5.81 14.95
N THR A 195 -3.99 6.01 14.25
CA THR A 195 -2.71 6.36 14.86
C THR A 195 -2.79 7.72 15.56
N ALA A 196 -3.39 8.72 14.92
CA ALA A 196 -3.54 10.04 15.49
C ALA A 196 -4.47 10.03 16.71
N LEU A 197 -5.63 9.36 16.63
CA LEU A 197 -6.59 9.25 17.72
C LEU A 197 -5.98 8.51 18.92
N PHE A 198 -5.35 7.36 18.66
CA PHE A 198 -4.67 6.59 19.69
C PHE A 198 -3.61 7.42 20.42
N ASN A 199 -2.71 8.07 19.70
CA ASN A 199 -1.67 8.88 20.31
C ASN A 199 -2.21 10.04 21.13
N ASN A 200 -3.25 10.74 20.62
CA ASN A 200 -3.86 11.86 21.33
C ASN A 200 -4.57 11.43 22.60
N VAL A 201 -5.33 10.34 22.56
CA VAL A 201 -6.04 9.83 23.75
C VAL A 201 -5.05 9.31 24.79
N MET A 202 -4.03 8.54 24.39
CA MET A 202 -3.01 8.05 25.32
C MET A 202 -2.22 9.20 25.96
N ALA A 203 -1.89 10.24 25.19
CA ALA A 203 -1.26 11.44 25.73
C ALA A 203 -2.18 12.18 26.72
N ALA A 204 -3.47 12.29 26.45
CA ALA A 204 -4.46 12.90 27.34
C ALA A 204 -4.65 12.10 28.63
N GLN A 205 -4.52 10.76 28.60
CA GLN A 205 -4.55 9.87 29.76
C GLN A 205 -3.24 9.88 30.57
N GLY A 206 -2.21 10.64 30.12
CA GLY A 206 -0.95 10.81 30.85
C GLY A 206 0.12 9.76 30.55
N PHE A 207 -0.07 8.92 29.54
CA PHE A 207 0.99 8.00 29.10
C PHE A 207 2.16 8.75 28.46
N SER A 208 3.36 8.26 28.70
CA SER A 208 4.55 8.85 28.08
C SER A 208 4.65 8.56 26.59
N LYS A 209 5.29 9.47 25.81
CA LYS A 209 5.54 9.27 24.38
C LYS A 209 6.20 7.92 24.07
N LYS A 210 7.07 7.45 24.95
CA LYS A 210 7.77 6.18 24.79
C LYS A 210 6.81 4.98 24.91
N GLU A 211 5.87 5.03 25.82
CA GLU A 211 4.90 3.94 26.03
C GLU A 211 3.97 3.78 24.84
N TYR A 212 3.28 4.84 24.41
CA TYR A 212 2.37 4.69 23.27
C TYR A 212 3.10 4.47 21.93
N ALA A 213 4.29 5.03 21.74
CA ALA A 213 5.11 4.72 20.56
C ALA A 213 5.56 3.24 20.56
N SER A 214 5.87 2.66 21.74
CA SER A 214 6.19 1.24 21.86
C SER A 214 4.98 0.35 21.52
N LEU A 215 3.79 0.68 22.05
CA LEU A 215 2.55 -0.05 21.73
C LEU A 215 2.21 0.01 20.24
N LEU A 216 2.34 1.19 19.61
CA LEU A 216 2.19 1.34 18.16
C LEU A 216 3.23 0.53 17.40
N GLY A 217 4.47 0.50 17.86
CA GLY A 217 5.53 -0.31 17.26
C GLY A 217 5.20 -1.80 17.28
N ILE A 218 4.66 -2.30 18.39
CA ILE A 218 4.18 -3.68 18.52
C ILE A 218 3.00 -3.93 17.55
N PHE A 219 2.03 -3.03 17.54
CA PHE A 219 0.85 -3.14 16.67
C PHE A 219 1.23 -3.14 15.19
N GLN A 220 2.03 -2.16 14.74
CA GLN A 220 2.40 -2.04 13.33
C GLN A 220 3.48 -3.06 12.92
N GLY A 221 4.49 -3.28 13.79
CA GLY A 221 5.65 -4.11 13.45
C GLY A 221 5.41 -5.61 13.63
N GLN A 222 4.62 -6.03 14.58
CA GLN A 222 4.39 -7.45 14.89
C GLN A 222 3.00 -7.91 14.48
N TYR A 223 1.95 -7.31 15.07
CA TYR A 223 0.57 -7.71 14.80
C TYR A 223 0.17 -7.50 13.34
N SER A 224 0.30 -6.29 12.81
CA SER A 224 -0.10 -5.98 11.43
C SER A 224 0.71 -6.76 10.40
N THR A 225 2.00 -7.01 10.68
CA THR A 225 2.83 -7.84 9.81
C THR A 225 2.29 -9.26 9.69
N MET A 226 1.88 -9.87 10.81
CA MET A 226 1.31 -11.22 10.81
C MET A 226 -0.04 -11.27 10.08
N ILE A 227 -0.92 -10.31 10.31
CA ILE A 227 -2.22 -10.21 9.63
C ILE A 227 -2.03 -10.02 8.12
N ASN A 228 -1.03 -9.26 7.70
CA ASN A 228 -0.78 -8.98 6.27
C ASN A 228 -0.29 -10.21 5.48
N VAL A 229 0.26 -11.25 6.11
CA VAL A 229 0.70 -12.46 5.40
C VAL A 229 -0.47 -13.16 4.69
N PRO A 230 -1.53 -13.64 5.37
CA PRO A 230 -2.68 -14.25 4.69
C PRO A 230 -3.44 -13.25 3.80
N LEU A 231 -3.46 -11.97 4.16
CA LEU A 231 -4.10 -10.92 3.36
C LEU A 231 -3.40 -10.71 2.02
N SER A 232 -2.06 -10.80 1.98
CA SER A 232 -1.30 -10.71 0.73
C SER A 232 -1.61 -11.84 -0.23
N ILE A 233 -1.79 -13.06 0.28
CA ILE A 233 -2.21 -14.22 -0.53
C ILE A 233 -3.63 -13.99 -1.06
N SER A 234 -4.55 -13.52 -0.21
CA SER A 234 -5.91 -13.17 -0.59
C SER A 234 -5.94 -12.09 -1.69
N SER A 235 -5.09 -11.07 -1.58
CA SER A 235 -4.97 -9.99 -2.57
C SER A 235 -4.46 -10.50 -3.92
N ALA A 236 -3.52 -11.45 -3.92
CA ALA A 236 -3.03 -12.08 -5.15
C ALA A 236 -4.13 -12.91 -5.84
N LEU A 237 -4.90 -13.68 -5.07
CA LEU A 237 -6.06 -14.42 -5.59
C LEU A 237 -7.11 -13.46 -6.17
N ALA A 238 -7.43 -12.40 -5.45
CA ALA A 238 -8.37 -11.37 -5.86
C ALA A 238 -7.94 -10.68 -7.16
N ALA A 239 -6.67 -10.30 -7.28
CA ALA A 239 -6.13 -9.68 -8.48
C ALA A 239 -6.21 -10.60 -9.71
N SER A 240 -6.02 -11.91 -9.53
CA SER A 240 -6.15 -12.89 -10.61
C SER A 240 -7.60 -13.12 -11.05
N LEU A 241 -8.56 -12.92 -10.12
CA LEU A 241 -9.99 -13.09 -10.38
C LEU A 241 -10.53 -12.02 -11.33
N VAL A 242 -10.18 -10.76 -11.14
CA VAL A 242 -10.78 -9.61 -11.85
C VAL A 242 -10.78 -9.78 -13.37
N PRO A 243 -9.63 -10.00 -14.07
CA PRO A 243 -9.63 -10.14 -15.52
C PRO A 243 -10.48 -11.32 -16.00
N SER A 244 -10.43 -12.45 -15.28
CA SER A 244 -11.16 -13.65 -15.64
C SER A 244 -12.67 -13.51 -15.40
N LEU A 245 -13.06 -12.70 -14.40
CA LEU A 245 -14.47 -12.41 -14.11
C LEU A 245 -15.04 -11.46 -15.16
N VAL A 246 -14.36 -10.38 -15.50
CA VAL A 246 -14.75 -9.44 -16.56
C VAL A 246 -14.98 -10.19 -17.89
N ALA A 247 -14.06 -11.05 -18.29
CA ALA A 247 -14.20 -11.85 -19.51
C ALA A 247 -15.45 -12.77 -19.44
N THR A 248 -15.77 -13.35 -18.28
CA THR A 248 -16.93 -14.23 -18.11
C THR A 248 -18.24 -13.45 -18.09
N VAL A 249 -18.27 -12.25 -17.52
CA VAL A 249 -19.44 -11.36 -17.53
C VAL A 249 -19.81 -11.00 -18.97
N GLN A 250 -18.83 -10.73 -19.82
CA GLN A 250 -19.03 -10.43 -21.24
C GLN A 250 -19.67 -11.59 -22.02
N THR A 251 -19.47 -12.85 -21.59
CA THR A 251 -20.14 -14.02 -22.20
C THR A 251 -21.61 -14.19 -21.80
N GLY A 252 -22.10 -13.41 -20.80
CA GLY A 252 -23.48 -13.43 -20.31
C GLY A 252 -23.86 -14.65 -19.45
N SER A 253 -22.91 -15.54 -19.13
CA SER A 253 -23.17 -16.76 -18.35
C SER A 253 -23.15 -16.51 -16.84
N ARG A 254 -24.31 -16.22 -16.23
CA ARG A 254 -24.45 -16.03 -14.78
C ARG A 254 -23.95 -17.24 -13.97
N LYS A 255 -24.17 -18.46 -14.43
CA LYS A 255 -23.72 -19.70 -13.76
C LYS A 255 -22.18 -19.75 -13.70
N GLN A 256 -21.49 -19.37 -14.77
CA GLN A 256 -20.03 -19.36 -14.80
C GLN A 256 -19.45 -18.25 -13.91
N VAL A 257 -20.08 -17.07 -13.88
CA VAL A 257 -19.72 -15.98 -12.97
C VAL A 257 -19.83 -16.44 -11.52
N HIS A 258 -20.98 -17.03 -11.13
CA HIS A 258 -21.21 -17.54 -9.79
C HIS A 258 -20.20 -18.63 -9.39
N ASN A 259 -19.92 -19.57 -10.29
CA ASN A 259 -18.93 -20.62 -10.04
C ASN A 259 -17.53 -20.07 -9.80
N LYS A 260 -17.10 -19.03 -10.56
CA LYS A 260 -15.79 -18.39 -10.36
C LYS A 260 -15.70 -17.69 -9.02
N ILE A 261 -16.74 -16.92 -8.66
CA ILE A 261 -16.80 -16.24 -7.36
C ILE A 261 -16.73 -17.27 -6.22
N ASN A 262 -17.52 -18.32 -6.28
CA ASN A 262 -17.53 -19.38 -5.26
C ASN A 262 -16.17 -20.08 -5.15
N THR A 263 -15.54 -20.39 -6.28
CA THR A 263 -14.23 -21.06 -6.29
C THR A 263 -13.17 -20.20 -5.59
N VAL A 264 -13.05 -18.94 -5.96
CA VAL A 264 -12.04 -18.04 -5.34
C VAL A 264 -12.37 -17.77 -3.88
N SER A 265 -13.65 -17.57 -3.52
CA SER A 265 -14.05 -17.40 -2.13
C SER A 265 -13.73 -18.63 -1.27
N ARG A 266 -13.96 -19.85 -1.79
CA ARG A 266 -13.58 -21.08 -1.08
C ARG A 266 -12.08 -21.22 -0.89
N PHE A 267 -11.28 -20.99 -1.93
CA PHE A 267 -9.80 -20.99 -1.81
C PHE A 267 -9.31 -19.98 -0.79
N ASN A 268 -9.89 -18.78 -0.81
CA ASN A 268 -9.57 -17.74 0.14
C ASN A 268 -9.85 -18.17 1.60
N MET A 269 -11.00 -18.80 1.85
CA MET A 269 -11.38 -19.29 3.18
C MET A 269 -10.51 -20.49 3.64
N VAL A 270 -10.11 -21.36 2.73
CA VAL A 270 -9.16 -22.47 3.04
C VAL A 270 -7.82 -21.94 3.56
N ILE A 271 -7.43 -20.72 3.22
CA ILE A 271 -6.21 -20.07 3.74
C ILE A 271 -6.53 -19.25 4.99
N ALA A 272 -7.56 -18.42 4.93
CA ALA A 272 -7.86 -17.46 5.98
C ALA A 272 -8.27 -18.13 7.31
N ILE A 273 -9.08 -19.19 7.27
CA ILE A 273 -9.57 -19.86 8.48
C ILE A 273 -8.44 -20.58 9.24
N PRO A 274 -7.58 -21.41 8.60
CA PRO A 274 -6.44 -22.01 9.29
C PRO A 274 -5.44 -20.98 9.85
N CYS A 275 -5.20 -19.87 9.12
CA CYS A 275 -4.37 -18.79 9.61
C CYS A 275 -4.96 -18.15 10.87
N ALA A 276 -6.26 -17.85 10.88
CA ALA A 276 -6.93 -17.31 12.04
C ALA A 276 -6.86 -18.25 13.25
N VAL A 277 -7.15 -19.55 13.05
CA VAL A 277 -7.02 -20.56 14.11
C VAL A 277 -5.58 -20.68 14.60
N GLY A 278 -4.61 -20.68 13.69
CA GLY A 278 -3.18 -20.68 14.03
C GLY A 278 -2.79 -19.46 14.86
N PHE A 279 -3.28 -18.28 14.53
CA PHE A 279 -3.01 -17.07 15.32
C PHE A 279 -3.69 -17.08 16.69
N ILE A 280 -4.87 -17.67 16.81
CA ILE A 280 -5.50 -17.86 18.14
C ILE A 280 -4.68 -18.80 19.02
N THR A 281 -4.23 -19.93 18.48
CA THR A 281 -3.63 -21.01 19.27
C THR A 281 -2.11 -20.90 19.39
N LEU A 282 -1.43 -20.43 18.36
CA LEU A 282 0.03 -20.44 18.23
C LEU A 282 0.66 -19.04 18.16
N ALA A 283 -0.06 -17.97 18.53
CA ALA A 283 0.43 -16.59 18.48
C ALA A 283 1.80 -16.45 19.16
N LYS A 284 1.89 -16.86 20.43
CA LYS A 284 3.15 -16.71 21.21
C LYS A 284 4.30 -17.55 20.65
N PRO A 285 4.16 -18.84 20.31
CA PRO A 285 5.20 -19.61 19.64
C PRO A 285 5.66 -19.00 18.32
N ILE A 286 4.73 -18.56 17.45
CA ILE A 286 5.06 -17.94 16.16
C ILE A 286 5.87 -16.65 16.35
N LEU A 287 5.41 -15.77 17.23
CA LEU A 287 6.08 -14.50 17.48
C LEU A 287 7.45 -14.70 18.15
N ASN A 288 7.57 -15.65 19.08
CA ASN A 288 8.86 -15.97 19.71
C ASN A 288 9.88 -16.55 18.71
N MET A 289 9.41 -17.28 17.70
CA MET A 289 10.28 -17.79 16.64
C MET A 289 10.76 -16.65 15.71
N LEU A 290 9.90 -15.69 15.41
CA LEU A 290 10.21 -14.59 14.48
C LEU A 290 10.91 -13.41 15.17
N TYR A 291 10.54 -13.10 16.41
CA TYR A 291 11.01 -11.95 17.18
C TYR A 291 11.66 -12.41 18.50
N PHE A 292 12.64 -13.32 18.41
CA PHE A 292 13.24 -14.03 19.56
C PHE A 292 13.98 -13.13 20.56
N THR A 293 14.26 -11.86 20.21
CA THR A 293 14.97 -10.91 21.08
C THR A 293 14.08 -10.00 21.90
N GLN A 294 12.74 -10.14 21.78
CA GLN A 294 11.77 -9.24 22.37
C GLN A 294 10.79 -10.00 23.27
N ASP A 295 10.15 -9.27 24.21
CA ASP A 295 8.97 -9.77 24.90
C ASP A 295 7.76 -9.67 23.97
N ASN A 296 7.25 -10.81 23.56
CA ASN A 296 6.15 -10.91 22.61
C ASN A 296 4.78 -11.11 23.29
N THR A 297 4.69 -10.92 24.61
CA THR A 297 3.46 -11.19 25.36
C THR A 297 2.31 -10.27 24.88
N THR A 298 2.55 -8.97 24.79
CA THR A 298 1.56 -8.01 24.29
C THR A 298 1.19 -8.25 22.84
N ALA A 299 2.18 -8.51 21.99
CA ALA A 299 1.95 -8.83 20.57
C ALA A 299 1.13 -10.11 20.38
N ALA A 300 1.39 -11.13 21.21
CA ALA A 300 0.65 -12.39 21.18
C ALA A 300 -0.83 -12.19 21.58
N LEU A 301 -1.10 -11.41 22.60
CA LEU A 301 -2.47 -11.03 22.97
C LEU A 301 -3.18 -10.27 21.86
N MET A 302 -2.53 -9.26 21.28
CA MET A 302 -3.09 -8.52 20.14
C MET A 302 -3.41 -9.47 18.97
N LEU A 303 -2.50 -10.40 18.65
CA LEU A 303 -2.68 -11.34 17.56
C LEU A 303 -3.80 -12.34 17.83
N GLN A 304 -3.94 -12.84 19.06
CA GLN A 304 -5.01 -13.74 19.45
C GLN A 304 -6.39 -13.05 19.37
N MET A 305 -6.51 -11.83 19.93
CA MET A 305 -7.76 -11.07 19.90
C MET A 305 -8.14 -10.63 18.48
N GLY A 306 -7.17 -10.22 17.68
CA GLY A 306 -7.38 -9.77 16.31
C GLY A 306 -7.40 -10.89 15.25
N ALA A 307 -7.14 -12.15 15.59
CA ALA A 307 -7.00 -13.24 14.63
C ALA A 307 -8.22 -13.43 13.73
N LEU A 308 -9.42 -13.25 14.26
CA LEU A 308 -10.66 -13.38 13.50
C LEU A 308 -10.79 -12.32 12.39
N SER A 309 -10.14 -11.17 12.57
CA SER A 309 -10.13 -10.10 11.55
C SER A 309 -9.51 -10.56 10.22
N VAL A 310 -8.58 -11.54 10.24
CA VAL A 310 -7.99 -12.13 9.04
C VAL A 310 -9.06 -12.66 8.08
N VAL A 311 -10.04 -13.40 8.63
CA VAL A 311 -11.12 -14.00 7.84
C VAL A 311 -11.94 -12.90 7.16
N PHE A 312 -12.30 -11.86 7.92
CA PHE A 312 -13.11 -10.76 7.38
C PHE A 312 -12.32 -9.89 6.39
N PHE A 313 -11.06 -9.59 6.64
CA PHE A 313 -10.21 -8.84 5.70
C PHE A 313 -10.01 -9.60 4.38
N CYS A 314 -9.72 -10.90 4.46
CA CYS A 314 -9.59 -11.75 3.28
C CYS A 314 -10.89 -11.81 2.48
N LEU A 315 -12.05 -11.96 3.15
CA LEU A 315 -13.36 -11.96 2.51
C LEU A 315 -13.66 -10.60 1.87
N SER A 316 -13.41 -9.49 2.57
CA SER A 316 -13.58 -8.14 2.05
C SER A 316 -12.74 -7.89 0.80
N THR A 317 -11.48 -8.33 0.79
CA THR A 317 -10.56 -8.18 -0.35
C THR A 317 -11.10 -8.87 -1.60
N VAL A 318 -11.57 -10.11 -1.47
CA VAL A 318 -12.17 -10.84 -2.60
C VAL A 318 -13.49 -10.20 -3.04
N THR A 319 -14.36 -9.81 -2.09
CA THR A 319 -15.64 -9.19 -2.40
C THR A 319 -15.48 -7.86 -3.14
N ASN A 320 -14.55 -7.02 -2.70
CA ASN A 320 -14.23 -5.76 -3.39
C ASN A 320 -13.73 -6.01 -4.82
N SER A 321 -12.90 -7.02 -5.01
CA SER A 321 -12.41 -7.40 -6.34
C SER A 321 -13.52 -7.96 -7.25
N VAL A 322 -14.48 -8.69 -6.68
CA VAL A 322 -15.69 -9.13 -7.41
C VAL A 322 -16.50 -7.93 -7.87
N LEU A 323 -16.78 -6.97 -7.00
CA LEU A 323 -17.53 -5.75 -7.34
C LEU A 323 -16.81 -4.96 -8.44
N GLN A 324 -15.49 -4.79 -8.33
CA GLN A 324 -14.69 -4.15 -9.37
C GLN A 324 -14.77 -4.92 -10.71
N GLY A 325 -14.71 -6.24 -10.67
CA GLY A 325 -14.87 -7.08 -11.87
C GLY A 325 -16.27 -7.04 -12.49
N LEU A 326 -17.28 -6.66 -11.72
CA LEU A 326 -18.66 -6.43 -12.17
C LEU A 326 -18.91 -4.96 -12.58
N ASP A 327 -17.88 -4.13 -12.66
CA ASP A 327 -17.94 -2.68 -12.97
C ASP A 327 -18.65 -1.82 -11.91
N ASP A 328 -18.81 -2.34 -10.69
CA ASP A 328 -19.35 -1.60 -9.57
C ASP A 328 -18.21 -1.07 -8.67
N MET A 329 -17.61 0.05 -9.08
CA MET A 329 -16.53 0.69 -8.35
C MET A 329 -17.01 1.52 -7.14
N MET A 330 -18.30 1.90 -7.11
CA MET A 330 -18.81 2.81 -6.08
C MET A 330 -19.27 2.10 -4.81
N THR A 331 -19.73 0.86 -4.90
CA THR A 331 -20.16 0.10 -3.71
C THR A 331 -19.02 -0.13 -2.71
N PRO A 332 -17.80 -0.53 -3.11
CA PRO A 332 -16.65 -0.57 -2.19
C PRO A 332 -16.37 0.77 -1.49
N VAL A 333 -16.46 1.89 -2.21
CA VAL A 333 -16.24 3.24 -1.64
C VAL A 333 -17.28 3.57 -0.56
N LYS A 334 -18.55 3.33 -0.85
CA LYS A 334 -19.65 3.55 0.13
C LYS A 334 -19.46 2.69 1.37
N ASN A 335 -19.18 1.40 1.18
CA ASN A 335 -18.95 0.48 2.29
C ASN A 335 -17.75 0.88 3.13
N ALA A 336 -16.65 1.31 2.50
CA ALA A 336 -15.47 1.80 3.20
C ALA A 336 -15.77 3.08 4.01
N ALA A 337 -16.54 4.02 3.44
CA ALA A 337 -16.92 5.25 4.14
C ALA A 337 -17.80 4.96 5.36
N ILE A 338 -18.80 4.08 5.23
CA ILE A 338 -19.65 3.66 6.36
C ILE A 338 -18.82 2.96 7.42
N SER A 339 -17.95 2.04 7.00
CA SER A 339 -17.04 1.32 7.91
C SER A 339 -16.13 2.29 8.67
N LEU A 340 -15.56 3.30 8.00
CA LEU A 340 -14.70 4.30 8.61
C LEU A 340 -15.43 5.07 9.73
N VAL A 341 -16.67 5.50 9.49
CA VAL A 341 -17.46 6.22 10.51
C VAL A 341 -17.73 5.34 11.71
N ILE A 342 -18.18 4.10 11.49
CA ILE A 342 -18.45 3.13 12.58
C ILE A 342 -17.16 2.85 13.35
N HIS A 343 -16.05 2.67 12.62
CA HIS A 343 -14.74 2.38 13.21
C HIS A 343 -14.24 3.51 14.12
N ILE A 344 -14.28 4.76 13.65
CA ILE A 344 -13.85 5.92 14.45
C ILE A 344 -14.68 6.04 15.74
N VAL A 345 -16.02 5.90 15.63
CA VAL A 345 -16.89 5.96 16.80
C VAL A 345 -16.57 4.84 17.79
N THR A 346 -16.42 3.61 17.29
CA THR A 346 -16.10 2.45 18.14
C THR A 346 -14.73 2.58 18.79
N LEU A 347 -13.72 3.01 18.03
CA LEU A 347 -12.37 3.22 18.53
C LEU A 347 -12.35 4.29 19.64
N PHE A 348 -13.02 5.42 19.43
CA PHE A 348 -13.13 6.48 20.43
C PHE A 348 -13.79 5.96 21.71
N LEU A 349 -14.92 5.25 21.60
CA LEU A 349 -15.63 4.68 22.76
C LEU A 349 -14.82 3.63 23.51
N MET A 350 -13.91 2.92 22.82
CA MET A 350 -13.07 1.91 23.49
C MET A 350 -11.80 2.49 24.11
N LEU A 351 -11.35 3.68 23.66
CA LEU A 351 -10.16 4.33 24.19
C LEU A 351 -10.46 5.24 25.39
N VAL A 352 -11.68 5.76 25.50
CA VAL A 352 -12.16 6.63 26.58
C VAL A 352 -12.80 5.81 27.67
#